data_4b000d3b61b048dc56f7b451861174da
#
_entry.id   4b000d3b61b048dc56f7b451861174da
#
_cell.length_a   1.000
_cell.length_b   1.000
_cell.length_c   1.000
_cell.angle_alpha   90.00
_cell.angle_beta   90.00
_cell.angle_gamma   90.00
#
_symmetry.space_group_name_H-M   'P 1'
#
loop_
_entity.id
_entity.type
_entity.pdbx_description
1 polymer ?
#
loop_
_entity_poly.entity_id
_entity_poly.type
_entity_poly.pdbx_seq_one_letter_code
_entity_poly.pdbx_strand_id
1 'polypeptide(L)'
;SEMCIRDSANTVKQMGLSYSVVTSVDRDDLVDGGAGAFAMTIKQIKKFNPDCKVEVLIPDFNGNKSSLETVLTASPDVLNHNIETCRRVFRTVRPKGDYDQSLELLKRVKQLNSKIPTKSGMMVGLGETEDEIIETMNDLRNADCDLLTIGQYLRPSKKHHKIEKFYHPKEFTKLEHIGMELGFKHVAAGPLVRSSYHADEQHKASKK
;
A
#
# COMPACT_ATOMS: atom_id res chain seq x y z
N SER A 1 4.58 16.75 14.26
CA SER A 1 4.74 16.92 15.69
C SER A 1 3.71 16.11 16.46
N GLU A 2 3.92 15.91 17.75
CA GLU A 2 3.00 15.15 18.63
C GLU A 2 1.57 15.75 18.64
N MET A 3 1.42 17.05 18.49
CA MET A 3 0.12 17.72 18.37
C MET A 3 -0.66 17.22 17.15
N CYS A 4 -0.05 17.21 15.96
CA CYS A 4 -0.70 16.75 14.72
C CYS A 4 -1.13 15.27 14.80
N ILE A 5 -0.32 14.43 15.46
CA ILE A 5 -0.63 13.01 15.65
C ILE A 5 -1.85 12.85 16.57
N ARG A 6 -1.92 13.63 17.66
CA ARG A 6 -3.05 13.64 18.58
C ARG A 6 -4.32 14.17 17.92
N ASP A 7 -4.19 15.20 17.10
CA ASP A 7 -5.31 15.77 16.34
C ASP A 7 -5.85 14.78 15.32
N SER A 8 -4.98 14.02 14.65
CA SER A 8 -5.39 12.93 13.75
C SER A 8 -6.21 11.86 14.49
N ALA A 9 -5.77 11.42 15.67
CA ALA A 9 -6.49 10.43 16.45
C ALA A 9 -7.85 10.95 16.96
N ASN A 10 -7.92 12.25 17.35
CA ASN A 10 -9.16 12.90 17.73
C ASN A 10 -10.12 13.04 16.54
N THR A 11 -9.61 13.36 15.37
CA THR A 11 -10.40 13.44 14.12
C THR A 11 -11.02 12.09 13.78
N VAL A 12 -10.23 11.00 13.84
CA VAL A 12 -10.74 9.63 13.65
C VAL A 12 -11.88 9.34 14.61
N LYS A 13 -11.75 9.78 15.88
CA LYS A 13 -12.80 9.63 16.91
C LYS A 13 -14.05 10.43 16.59
N GLN A 14 -13.89 11.71 16.27
CA GLN A 14 -15.01 12.60 15.92
C GLN A 14 -15.80 12.12 14.71
N MET A 15 -15.10 11.53 13.73
CA MET A 15 -15.70 10.94 12.53
C MET A 15 -16.35 9.56 12.79
N GLY A 16 -16.16 8.97 13.97
CA GLY A 16 -16.69 7.65 14.30
C GLY A 16 -16.17 6.51 13.41
N LEU A 17 -14.93 6.60 12.96
CA LEU A 17 -14.38 5.63 12.00
C LEU A 17 -14.08 4.29 12.67
N SER A 18 -14.55 3.20 12.06
CA SER A 18 -14.17 1.82 12.42
C SER A 18 -12.90 1.34 11.70
N TYR A 19 -12.45 2.06 10.66
CA TYR A 19 -11.25 1.79 9.88
C TYR A 19 -10.61 3.10 9.42
N SER A 20 -9.29 3.19 9.51
CA SER A 20 -8.52 4.36 9.06
C SER A 20 -7.29 3.93 8.26
N VAL A 21 -7.03 4.63 7.16
CA VAL A 21 -5.79 4.47 6.38
C VAL A 21 -4.92 5.70 6.62
N VAL A 22 -3.73 5.48 7.12
CA VAL A 22 -2.75 6.53 7.44
C VAL A 22 -1.61 6.46 6.44
N THR A 23 -1.27 7.59 5.85
CA THR A 23 -0.11 7.72 4.97
C THR A 23 0.64 9.03 5.25
N SER A 24 1.83 9.15 4.73
CA SER A 24 2.62 10.38 4.75
C SER A 24 3.29 10.63 3.40
N VAL A 25 3.85 11.82 3.22
CA VAL A 25 4.87 12.04 2.20
C VAL A 25 6.17 11.33 2.58
N ASP A 26 7.05 11.08 1.60
CA ASP A 26 8.39 10.57 1.87
C ASP A 26 9.16 11.55 2.76
N ARG A 27 9.81 11.03 3.80
CA ARG A 27 10.56 11.81 4.78
C ARG A 27 12.02 11.39 4.79
N ASP A 28 12.65 11.47 3.61
CA ASP A 28 14.10 11.19 3.44
C ASP A 28 15.00 12.19 4.19
N ASP A 29 14.39 13.27 4.69
CA ASP A 29 15.03 14.23 5.58
C ASP A 29 15.19 13.72 7.02
N LEU A 30 14.49 12.64 7.41
CA LEU A 30 14.56 12.01 8.72
C LEU A 30 15.37 10.72 8.67
N VAL A 31 16.17 10.48 9.69
CA VAL A 31 17.00 9.27 9.82
C VAL A 31 16.17 7.98 9.80
N ASP A 32 14.96 8.04 10.36
CA ASP A 32 14.02 6.92 10.41
C ASP A 32 12.99 6.92 9.25
N GLY A 33 13.10 7.85 8.29
CA GLY A 33 12.13 8.00 7.20
C GLY A 33 10.71 8.32 7.67
N GLY A 34 10.53 8.76 8.93
CA GLY A 34 9.23 9.04 9.53
C GLY A 34 8.56 7.84 10.21
N ALA A 35 9.26 6.73 10.40
CA ALA A 35 8.71 5.51 11.02
C ALA A 35 8.19 5.74 12.44
N GLY A 36 8.88 6.57 13.23
CA GLY A 36 8.43 6.96 14.57
C GLY A 36 7.10 7.70 14.55
N ALA A 37 6.87 8.56 13.56
CA ALA A 37 5.59 9.26 13.40
C ALA A 37 4.44 8.29 13.06
N PHE A 38 4.67 7.31 12.17
CA PHE A 38 3.70 6.24 11.91
C PHE A 38 3.39 5.45 13.17
N ALA A 39 4.41 5.00 13.90
CA ALA A 39 4.23 4.22 15.12
C ALA A 39 3.44 4.99 16.20
N MET A 40 3.75 6.27 16.40
CA MET A 40 2.99 7.11 17.34
C MET A 40 1.55 7.31 16.88
N THR A 41 1.31 7.54 15.58
CA THR A 41 -0.05 7.73 15.04
C THR A 41 -0.90 6.48 15.25
N ILE A 42 -0.36 5.28 14.95
CA ILE A 42 -1.05 4.01 15.19
C ILE A 42 -1.44 3.88 16.67
N LYS A 43 -0.47 4.09 17.57
CA LYS A 43 -0.70 3.99 19.03
C LYS A 43 -1.74 4.98 19.50
N GLN A 44 -1.72 6.21 19.03
CA GLN A 44 -2.71 7.23 19.44
C GLN A 44 -4.10 6.92 18.90
N ILE A 45 -4.24 6.51 17.63
CA ILE A 45 -5.53 6.11 17.09
C ILE A 45 -6.10 4.96 17.91
N LYS A 46 -5.33 3.89 18.14
CA LYS A 46 -5.79 2.73 18.92
C LYS A 46 -6.11 3.07 20.39
N LYS A 47 -5.38 4.02 20.99
CA LYS A 47 -5.66 4.49 22.35
C LYS A 47 -6.98 5.23 22.46
N PHE A 48 -7.29 6.13 21.52
CA PHE A 48 -8.51 6.95 21.55
C PHE A 48 -9.71 6.27 20.88
N ASN A 49 -9.46 5.27 20.03
CA ASN A 49 -10.44 4.52 19.25
C ASN A 49 -10.07 3.03 19.24
N PRO A 50 -10.29 2.29 20.34
CA PRO A 50 -9.83 0.90 20.49
C PRO A 50 -10.38 -0.05 19.42
N ASP A 51 -11.58 0.22 18.91
CA ASP A 51 -12.25 -0.61 17.92
C ASP A 51 -11.86 -0.26 16.46
N CYS A 52 -11.19 0.90 16.26
CA CYS A 52 -10.77 1.34 14.95
C CYS A 52 -9.56 0.53 14.45
N LYS A 53 -9.69 -0.09 13.28
CA LYS A 53 -8.59 -0.74 12.59
C LYS A 53 -7.72 0.29 11.89
N VAL A 54 -6.41 0.08 11.92
CA VAL A 54 -5.43 1.02 11.37
C VAL A 54 -4.60 0.34 10.28
N GLU A 55 -4.81 0.76 9.04
CA GLU A 55 -3.92 0.46 7.91
C GLU A 55 -2.90 1.58 7.78
N VAL A 56 -1.65 1.24 7.46
CA VAL A 56 -0.62 2.23 7.16
C VAL A 56 -0.08 2.00 5.77
N LEU A 57 -0.05 3.06 4.94
CA LEU A 57 0.65 3.09 3.67
C LEU A 57 2.00 3.79 3.88
N ILE A 58 3.06 3.00 3.93
CA ILE A 58 4.41 3.45 4.27
C ILE A 58 5.29 3.64 3.04
N PRO A 59 6.31 4.52 3.08
CA PRO A 59 7.41 4.52 2.12
C PRO A 59 8.31 3.29 2.32
N ASP A 60 9.29 3.10 1.45
CA ASP A 60 10.24 1.99 1.56
C ASP A 60 11.31 2.17 2.64
N PHE A 61 11.32 3.33 3.31
CA PHE A 61 12.32 3.73 4.31
C PHE A 61 13.77 3.57 3.83
N ASN A 62 14.03 3.69 2.53
CA ASN A 62 15.35 3.42 1.92
C ASN A 62 15.94 2.06 2.33
N GLY A 63 15.07 1.05 2.53
CA GLY A 63 15.43 -0.30 2.96
C GLY A 63 15.82 -0.44 4.44
N ASN A 64 15.65 0.61 5.26
CA ASN A 64 16.01 0.60 6.68
C ASN A 64 15.11 -0.37 7.47
N LYS A 65 15.72 -1.48 7.93
CA LYS A 65 15.03 -2.53 8.68
C LYS A 65 14.49 -2.05 10.03
N SER A 66 15.26 -1.23 10.76
CA SER A 66 14.84 -0.74 12.07
C SER A 66 13.64 0.20 12.00
N SER A 67 13.51 0.96 10.92
CA SER A 67 12.33 1.79 10.64
C SER A 67 11.09 0.93 10.44
N LEU A 68 11.20 -0.13 9.64
CA LEU A 68 10.10 -1.09 9.47
C LEU A 68 9.71 -1.76 10.80
N GLU A 69 10.68 -2.23 11.58
CA GLU A 69 10.45 -2.83 12.90
C GLU A 69 9.72 -1.86 13.86
N THR A 70 10.08 -0.57 13.81
CA THR A 70 9.41 0.48 14.60
C THR A 70 7.92 0.57 14.29
N VAL A 71 7.56 0.56 12.99
CA VAL A 71 6.15 0.57 12.57
C VAL A 71 5.44 -0.71 12.99
N LEU A 72 6.04 -1.88 12.77
CA LEU A 72 5.43 -3.18 13.09
C LEU A 72 5.21 -3.36 14.60
N THR A 73 6.11 -2.84 15.43
CA THR A 73 5.96 -2.85 16.90
C THR A 73 4.73 -2.07 17.36
N ALA A 74 4.27 -1.08 16.60
CA ALA A 74 3.02 -0.38 16.87
C ALA A 74 1.76 -1.19 16.47
N SER A 75 1.95 -2.37 15.87
CA SER A 75 0.92 -3.34 15.52
C SER A 75 -0.19 -2.77 14.63
N PRO A 76 0.11 -2.28 13.42
CA PRO A 76 -0.92 -1.93 12.44
C PRO A 76 -1.78 -3.15 12.11
N ASP A 77 -3.04 -2.94 11.73
CA ASP A 77 -3.94 -4.03 11.32
C ASP A 77 -3.70 -4.46 9.86
N VAL A 78 -3.15 -3.58 9.01
CA VAL A 78 -2.64 -3.87 7.66
C VAL A 78 -1.43 -3.00 7.40
N LEU A 79 -0.39 -3.56 6.77
CA LEU A 79 0.75 -2.81 6.26
C LEU A 79 0.70 -2.79 4.75
N ASN A 80 0.64 -1.59 4.18
CA ASN A 80 0.57 -1.33 2.76
C ASN A 80 1.86 -0.63 2.29
N HIS A 81 2.42 -1.11 1.18
CA HIS A 81 3.46 -0.44 0.40
C HIS A 81 3.22 -0.69 -1.08
N ASN A 82 3.02 0.37 -1.84
CA ASN A 82 2.68 0.27 -3.25
C ASN A 82 3.90 -0.13 -4.10
N ILE A 83 3.71 -1.10 -5.01
CA ILE A 83 4.68 -1.42 -6.07
C ILE A 83 4.60 -0.42 -7.24
N GLU A 84 3.54 0.35 -7.34
CA GLU A 84 3.22 1.41 -8.29
C GLU A 84 3.01 0.94 -9.74
N THR A 85 3.89 0.16 -10.33
CA THR A 85 3.80 -0.32 -11.71
C THR A 85 4.73 -1.50 -11.96
N CYS A 86 4.74 -2.06 -13.19
CA CYS A 86 5.62 -3.16 -13.58
C CYS A 86 7.10 -2.76 -13.62
N ARG A 87 7.98 -3.75 -13.49
CA ARG A 87 9.45 -3.60 -13.39
C ARG A 87 10.05 -2.71 -14.49
N ARG A 88 9.67 -2.93 -15.75
CA ARG A 88 10.21 -2.17 -16.89
C ARG A 88 9.87 -0.69 -16.83
N VAL A 89 8.66 -0.36 -16.42
CA VAL A 89 8.16 1.02 -16.38
C VAL A 89 8.53 1.73 -15.07
N PHE A 90 8.85 0.98 -14.02
CA PHE A 90 9.06 1.47 -12.66
C PHE A 90 10.01 2.67 -12.57
N ARG A 91 11.21 2.56 -13.14
CA ARG A 91 12.22 3.63 -13.08
C ARG A 91 11.78 4.93 -13.78
N THR A 92 10.92 4.82 -14.79
CA THR A 92 10.37 5.99 -15.49
C THR A 92 9.33 6.72 -14.63
N VAL A 93 8.56 5.99 -13.84
CA VAL A 93 7.48 6.52 -13.00
C VAL A 93 7.99 6.92 -11.61
N ARG A 94 8.90 6.12 -11.05
CA ARG A 94 9.53 6.34 -9.73
C ARG A 94 11.06 6.33 -9.84
N PRO A 95 11.68 7.40 -10.37
CA PRO A 95 13.12 7.42 -10.61
C PRO A 95 13.98 7.28 -9.35
N LYS A 96 13.44 7.62 -8.17
CA LYS A 96 14.12 7.48 -6.88
C LYS A 96 13.80 6.15 -6.16
N GLY A 97 12.81 5.40 -6.64
CA GLY A 97 12.42 4.14 -6.01
C GLY A 97 13.22 2.95 -6.52
N ASP A 98 13.08 1.83 -5.84
CA ASP A 98 13.62 0.54 -6.25
C ASP A 98 12.53 -0.53 -6.18
N TYR A 99 12.33 -1.23 -7.30
CA TYR A 99 11.29 -2.25 -7.44
C TYR A 99 11.55 -3.45 -6.54
N ASP A 100 12.79 -3.93 -6.53
CA ASP A 100 13.18 -5.09 -5.73
C ASP A 100 13.17 -4.75 -4.23
N GLN A 101 13.55 -3.53 -3.84
CA GLN A 101 13.45 -3.06 -2.47
C GLN A 101 11.99 -3.01 -1.99
N SER A 102 11.05 -2.63 -2.86
CA SER A 102 9.62 -2.63 -2.54
C SER A 102 9.09 -4.05 -2.25
N LEU A 103 9.51 -5.04 -3.04
CA LEU A 103 9.18 -6.46 -2.81
C LEU A 103 9.84 -6.99 -1.54
N GLU A 104 11.12 -6.69 -1.33
CA GLU A 104 11.86 -7.11 -0.15
C GLU A 104 11.27 -6.54 1.14
N LEU A 105 10.76 -5.30 1.10
CA LEU A 105 10.04 -4.70 2.24
C LEU A 105 8.83 -5.55 2.62
N LEU A 106 7.96 -5.89 1.66
CA LEU A 106 6.76 -6.70 1.91
C LEU A 106 7.12 -8.09 2.44
N LYS A 107 8.12 -8.74 1.85
CA LYS A 107 8.65 -10.03 2.31
C LYS A 107 9.18 -9.95 3.75
N ARG A 108 9.90 -8.88 4.08
CA ARG A 108 10.45 -8.65 5.41
C ARG A 108 9.36 -8.45 6.47
N VAL A 109 8.24 -7.83 6.12
CA VAL A 109 7.07 -7.76 7.01
C VAL A 109 6.63 -9.16 7.43
N LYS A 110 6.51 -10.09 6.48
CA LYS A 110 6.10 -11.47 6.76
C LYS A 110 7.12 -12.23 7.61
N GLN A 111 8.40 -11.99 7.40
CA GLN A 111 9.47 -12.59 8.22
C GLN A 111 9.43 -12.08 9.66
N LEU A 112 9.15 -10.78 9.87
CA LEU A 112 9.10 -10.16 11.19
C LEU A 112 7.77 -10.44 11.91
N ASN A 113 6.67 -10.43 11.20
CA ASN A 113 5.33 -10.75 11.75
C ASN A 113 4.37 -11.24 10.65
N SER A 114 4.31 -12.55 10.47
CA SER A 114 3.45 -13.18 9.46
C SER A 114 1.95 -12.98 9.67
N LYS A 115 1.54 -12.52 10.87
CA LYS A 115 0.12 -12.28 11.20
C LYS A 115 -0.40 -10.94 10.67
N ILE A 116 0.48 -10.00 10.33
CA ILE A 116 0.07 -8.72 9.77
C ILE A 116 -0.19 -8.92 8.27
N PRO A 117 -1.43 -8.70 7.79
CA PRO A 117 -1.72 -8.70 6.36
C PRO A 117 -0.90 -7.63 5.65
N THR A 118 -0.30 -8.01 4.52
CA THR A 118 0.41 -7.08 3.64
C THR A 118 -0.44 -6.73 2.44
N LYS A 119 -0.31 -5.50 1.98
CA LYS A 119 -1.04 -4.96 0.85
C LYS A 119 -0.11 -4.22 -0.08
N SER A 120 -0.40 -4.25 -1.38
CA SER A 120 0.26 -3.43 -2.37
C SER A 120 -0.74 -2.83 -3.33
N GLY A 121 -0.34 -1.77 -4.01
CA GLY A 121 -1.12 -1.12 -5.05
C GLY A 121 -0.29 -0.89 -6.29
N MET A 122 -0.92 -1.04 -7.45
CA MET A 122 -0.32 -0.68 -8.73
C MET A 122 -1.27 0.12 -9.60
N MET A 123 -0.69 0.90 -10.49
CA MET A 123 -1.40 1.65 -11.51
C MET A 123 -1.17 1.00 -12.87
N VAL A 124 -2.21 1.00 -13.71
CA VAL A 124 -2.14 0.55 -15.10
C VAL A 124 -2.45 1.72 -16.06
N GLY A 125 -1.95 1.63 -17.29
CA GLY A 125 -2.06 2.69 -18.30
C GLY A 125 -0.77 3.50 -18.49
N LEU A 126 0.37 2.96 -18.03
CA LEU A 126 1.70 3.56 -18.11
C LEU A 126 2.54 2.96 -19.25
N GLY A 127 1.97 2.06 -20.06
CA GLY A 127 2.63 1.39 -21.19
C GLY A 127 3.12 -0.02 -20.89
N GLU A 128 2.71 -0.59 -19.78
CA GLU A 128 2.88 -2.00 -19.44
C GLU A 128 2.06 -2.91 -20.35
N THR A 129 2.50 -4.14 -20.54
CA THR A 129 1.72 -5.20 -21.16
C THR A 129 0.94 -5.99 -20.12
N GLU A 130 -0.04 -6.79 -20.55
CA GLU A 130 -0.79 -7.67 -19.63
C GLU A 130 0.14 -8.69 -18.95
N ASP A 131 1.10 -9.26 -19.71
CA ASP A 131 2.06 -10.22 -19.17
C ASP A 131 2.93 -9.58 -18.08
N GLU A 132 3.36 -8.33 -18.25
CA GLU A 132 4.12 -7.58 -17.24
C GLU A 132 3.28 -7.29 -15.97
N ILE A 133 1.98 -7.05 -16.11
CA ILE A 133 1.08 -6.92 -14.96
C ILE A 133 1.00 -8.24 -14.20
N ILE A 134 0.83 -9.35 -14.92
CA ILE A 134 0.76 -10.70 -14.33
C ILE A 134 2.10 -11.07 -13.67
N GLU A 135 3.23 -10.76 -14.30
CA GLU A 135 4.55 -10.93 -13.70
C GLU A 135 4.68 -10.17 -12.39
N THR A 136 4.24 -8.90 -12.36
CA THR A 136 4.23 -8.08 -11.14
C THR A 136 3.34 -8.67 -10.03
N MET A 137 2.19 -9.23 -10.40
CA MET A 137 1.33 -9.94 -9.44
C MET A 137 2.04 -11.19 -8.87
N ASN A 138 2.75 -11.95 -9.70
CA ASN A 138 3.54 -13.10 -9.26
C ASN A 138 4.68 -12.66 -8.34
N ASP A 139 5.41 -11.58 -8.66
CA ASP A 139 6.46 -11.03 -7.81
C ASP A 139 5.92 -10.65 -6.43
N LEU A 140 4.74 -10.01 -6.37
CA LEU A 140 4.05 -9.67 -5.12
C LEU A 140 3.63 -10.93 -4.34
N ARG A 141 3.12 -11.97 -5.03
CA ARG A 141 2.78 -13.25 -4.38
C ARG A 141 4.02 -13.97 -3.84
N ASN A 142 5.14 -13.94 -4.56
CA ASN A 142 6.42 -14.46 -4.11
C ASN A 142 6.98 -13.71 -2.88
N ALA A 143 6.50 -12.47 -2.65
CA ALA A 143 6.76 -11.70 -1.43
C ALA A 143 5.68 -11.91 -0.35
N ASP A 144 4.79 -12.89 -0.50
CA ASP A 144 3.65 -13.18 0.41
C ASP A 144 2.68 -12.00 0.60
N CYS A 145 2.51 -11.15 -0.42
CA CYS A 145 1.54 -10.07 -0.38
C CYS A 145 0.10 -10.61 -0.39
N ASP A 146 -0.71 -10.25 0.60
CA ASP A 146 -2.08 -10.77 0.77
C ASP A 146 -3.12 -10.04 -0.06
N LEU A 147 -3.00 -8.72 -0.21
CA LEU A 147 -4.01 -7.83 -0.77
C LEU A 147 -3.43 -7.00 -1.91
N LEU A 148 -4.21 -6.81 -2.97
CA LEU A 148 -3.78 -6.02 -4.12
C LEU A 148 -4.86 -5.02 -4.54
N THR A 149 -4.44 -3.79 -4.87
CA THR A 149 -5.29 -2.80 -5.54
C THR A 149 -4.72 -2.44 -6.90
N ILE A 150 -5.58 -2.35 -7.92
CA ILE A 150 -5.21 -1.99 -9.30
C ILE A 150 -6.09 -0.85 -9.76
N GLY A 151 -5.49 0.32 -10.02
CA GLY A 151 -6.20 1.52 -10.47
C GLY A 151 -5.71 2.05 -11.80
N GLN A 152 -6.53 2.84 -12.50
CA GLN A 152 -6.09 3.57 -13.67
C GLN A 152 -5.12 4.68 -13.28
N TYR A 153 -3.98 4.75 -13.95
CA TYR A 153 -3.11 5.91 -13.86
C TYR A 153 -3.80 7.15 -14.43
N LEU A 154 -3.84 8.23 -13.65
CA LEU A 154 -4.31 9.53 -14.07
C LEU A 154 -3.16 10.51 -13.97
N ARG A 155 -2.80 11.14 -15.09
CA ARG A 155 -1.65 12.03 -15.19
C ARG A 155 -1.84 13.31 -14.37
N PRO A 156 -1.06 13.55 -13.30
CA PRO A 156 -1.25 14.73 -12.45
C PRO A 156 -0.93 16.06 -13.15
N SER A 157 0.07 16.09 -14.03
CA SER A 157 0.44 17.27 -14.83
C SER A 157 1.22 16.88 -16.08
N LYS A 158 1.41 17.81 -17.01
CA LYS A 158 2.20 17.60 -18.25
C LYS A 158 3.66 17.18 -18.02
N LYS A 159 4.20 17.39 -16.81
CA LYS A 159 5.57 16.98 -16.43
C LYS A 159 5.67 15.50 -16.05
N HIS A 160 4.56 14.83 -15.73
CA HIS A 160 4.52 13.43 -15.36
C HIS A 160 4.41 12.54 -16.60
N HIS A 161 4.61 11.24 -16.41
CA HIS A 161 4.48 10.24 -17.47
C HIS A 161 3.12 10.39 -18.18
N LYS A 162 3.10 10.23 -19.50
CA LYS A 162 1.83 10.30 -20.26
C LYS A 162 0.98 9.06 -20.00
N ILE A 163 -0.33 9.20 -20.17
CA ILE A 163 -1.23 8.04 -20.18
C ILE A 163 -1.04 7.35 -21.53
N GLU A 164 -0.61 6.08 -21.52
CA GLU A 164 -0.42 5.27 -22.73
C GLU A 164 -1.71 4.54 -23.14
N LYS A 165 -2.53 4.17 -22.13
CA LYS A 165 -3.78 3.45 -22.35
C LYS A 165 -4.78 3.77 -21.25
N PHE A 166 -6.07 3.90 -21.61
CA PHE A 166 -7.18 3.80 -20.67
C PHE A 166 -7.74 2.38 -20.74
N TYR A 167 -7.69 1.68 -19.61
CA TYR A 167 -8.23 0.33 -19.50
C TYR A 167 -9.74 0.35 -19.41
N HIS A 168 -10.39 -0.53 -20.16
CA HIS A 168 -11.84 -0.70 -20.08
C HIS A 168 -12.21 -1.42 -18.75
N PRO A 169 -13.38 -1.13 -18.13
CA PRO A 169 -13.80 -1.80 -16.88
C PRO A 169 -13.70 -3.33 -16.90
N LYS A 170 -14.03 -3.97 -18.04
CA LYS A 170 -13.89 -5.42 -18.22
C LYS A 170 -12.44 -5.93 -18.09
N GLU A 171 -11.45 -5.10 -18.45
CA GLU A 171 -10.04 -5.48 -18.29
C GLU A 171 -9.65 -5.47 -16.81
N PHE A 172 -10.16 -4.53 -16.02
CA PHE A 172 -10.00 -4.56 -14.57
C PHE A 172 -10.64 -5.79 -13.94
N THR A 173 -11.86 -6.17 -14.35
CA THR A 173 -12.49 -7.40 -13.88
C THR A 173 -11.65 -8.64 -14.23
N LYS A 174 -11.04 -8.69 -15.41
CA LYS A 174 -10.11 -9.75 -15.79
C LYS A 174 -8.90 -9.79 -14.88
N LEU A 175 -8.26 -8.65 -14.61
CA LEU A 175 -7.09 -8.56 -13.73
C LEU A 175 -7.43 -8.95 -12.29
N GLU A 176 -8.63 -8.61 -11.80
CA GLU A 176 -9.13 -9.04 -10.49
C GLU A 176 -9.21 -10.58 -10.41
N HIS A 177 -9.83 -11.24 -11.40
CA HIS A 177 -9.90 -12.69 -11.47
C HIS A 177 -8.52 -13.36 -11.49
N ILE A 178 -7.62 -12.87 -12.35
CA ILE A 178 -6.24 -13.37 -12.43
C ILE A 178 -5.56 -13.26 -11.05
N GLY A 179 -5.66 -12.12 -10.39
CA GLY A 179 -5.06 -11.94 -9.08
C GLY A 179 -5.64 -12.89 -8.02
N MET A 180 -6.95 -13.12 -8.03
CA MET A 180 -7.58 -14.11 -7.13
C MET A 180 -7.08 -15.53 -7.42
N GLU A 181 -6.93 -15.91 -8.69
CA GLU A 181 -6.38 -17.23 -9.09
C GLU A 181 -4.91 -17.38 -8.68
N LEU A 182 -4.12 -16.32 -8.66
CA LEU A 182 -2.75 -16.30 -8.17
C LEU A 182 -2.64 -16.42 -6.64
N GLY A 183 -3.78 -16.40 -5.93
CA GLY A 183 -3.84 -16.64 -4.49
C GLY A 183 -3.75 -15.37 -3.63
N PHE A 184 -4.02 -14.18 -4.16
CA PHE A 184 -4.31 -13.03 -3.31
C PHE A 184 -5.59 -13.30 -2.53
N LYS A 185 -5.63 -12.88 -1.26
CA LYS A 185 -6.84 -12.99 -0.44
C LYS A 185 -7.95 -12.03 -0.87
N HIS A 186 -7.56 -10.93 -1.48
CA HIS A 186 -8.48 -10.00 -2.11
C HIS A 186 -7.75 -9.13 -3.14
N VAL A 187 -8.42 -8.88 -4.26
CA VAL A 187 -7.98 -7.93 -5.28
C VAL A 187 -9.11 -6.96 -5.54
N ALA A 188 -8.84 -5.67 -5.45
CA ALA A 188 -9.75 -4.63 -5.89
C ALA A 188 -9.18 -3.97 -7.15
N ALA A 189 -9.89 -4.10 -8.27
CA ALA A 189 -9.44 -3.55 -9.55
C ALA A 189 -10.54 -2.69 -10.19
N GLY A 190 -10.19 -1.49 -10.65
CA GLY A 190 -11.14 -0.60 -11.30
C GLY A 190 -10.57 0.77 -11.63
N PRO A 191 -11.22 1.52 -12.54
CA PRO A 191 -10.71 2.81 -13.02
C PRO A 191 -10.46 3.83 -11.89
N LEU A 192 -11.31 3.83 -10.86
CA LEU A 192 -11.25 4.76 -9.73
C LEU A 192 -10.68 4.13 -8.45
N VAL A 193 -10.22 2.89 -8.50
CA VAL A 193 -9.59 2.22 -7.36
C VAL A 193 -8.31 2.96 -6.97
N ARG A 194 -8.11 3.13 -5.67
CA ARG A 194 -6.92 3.67 -5.02
C ARG A 194 -6.55 2.79 -3.84
N SER A 195 -5.36 2.95 -3.27
CA SER A 195 -4.88 2.13 -2.16
C SER A 195 -5.84 2.08 -0.96
N SER A 196 -6.61 3.15 -0.72
CA SER A 196 -7.60 3.22 0.38
C SER A 196 -9.02 2.80 -0.02
N TYR A 197 -9.25 2.39 -1.28
CA TYR A 197 -10.58 2.05 -1.78
C TYR A 197 -11.15 0.82 -1.05
N HIS A 198 -12.29 0.98 -0.36
CA HIS A 198 -12.95 -0.09 0.43
C HIS A 198 -11.95 -0.90 1.29
N ALA A 199 -11.00 -0.21 1.94
CA ALA A 199 -9.90 -0.85 2.68
C ALA A 199 -10.39 -1.72 3.85
N ASP A 200 -11.52 -1.37 4.47
CA ASP A 200 -12.15 -2.16 5.53
C ASP A 200 -12.70 -3.51 5.01
N GLU A 201 -13.26 -3.55 3.81
CA GLU A 201 -13.73 -4.78 3.17
C GLU A 201 -12.56 -5.70 2.80
N GLN A 202 -11.49 -5.12 2.26
CA GLN A 202 -10.26 -5.83 1.95
C GLN A 202 -9.62 -6.44 3.21
N HIS A 203 -9.59 -5.70 4.33
CA HIS A 203 -9.10 -6.22 5.61
C HIS A 203 -9.98 -7.38 6.13
N LYS A 204 -11.30 -7.29 5.99
CA LYS A 204 -12.19 -8.40 6.36
C LYS A 204 -11.90 -9.65 5.52
N ALA A 205 -11.65 -9.48 4.22
CA ALA A 205 -11.29 -10.58 3.33
C ALA A 205 -9.93 -11.21 3.69
N SER A 206 -8.96 -10.45 4.20
CA SER A 206 -7.65 -10.96 4.59
C SER A 206 -7.67 -11.93 5.78
N LYS A 207 -8.79 -11.99 6.52
CA LYS A 207 -8.96 -12.86 7.69
C LYS A 207 -9.61 -14.21 7.38
N LYS A 208 -10.07 -14.39 6.16
CA LYS A 208 -10.59 -15.66 5.65
C LYS A 208 -9.46 -16.52 5.11
#